data_617abf2117d0b8180d12b902ff457fa3
#
_entry.id   617abf2117d0b8180d12b902ff457fa3
#
_cell.length_a   1.000
_cell.length_b   1.000
_cell.length_c   1.000
_cell.angle_alpha   90.00
_cell.angle_beta   90.00
_cell.angle_gamma   90.00
#
_symmetry.space_group_name_H-M   'P 1'
#
loop_
_entity.id
_entity.type
_entity.pdbx_description
1 polymer ?
#
loop_
_entity_poly.entity_id
_entity_poly.type
_entity_poly.pdbx_seq_one_letter_code
_entity_poly.pdbx_strand_id
1 'polypeptide(L)'
;GVLIAGDAAGMCMNLGFTIRGMDLAVAAGEAAAKTVLCAMKNHDFSRQGLAAYRQHLDNGPMRDMRMYQRLPAFLDNPRMFSRYPEMAVGIARDLFTVDGSAPVPMRKKILRHAKKVGFINLMKDGIKGASVL
;
A
#
# COMPACT_ATOMS: atom_id res chain seq x y z
N GLY A 1 -21.80 -3.35 24.99
CA GLY A 1 -20.79 -3.71 23.99
C GLY A 1 -20.03 -2.49 23.51
N VAL A 2 -18.87 -2.73 22.91
CA VAL A 2 -18.01 -1.70 22.34
C VAL A 2 -17.59 -2.13 20.94
N LEU A 3 -17.57 -1.19 19.98
CA LEU A 3 -16.99 -1.33 18.65
C LEU A 3 -15.86 -0.33 18.51
N ILE A 4 -14.76 -0.75 17.89
CA ILE A 4 -13.61 0.12 17.61
C ILE A 4 -13.51 0.26 16.09
N ALA A 5 -13.41 1.48 15.58
CA ALA A 5 -13.35 1.78 14.15
C ALA A 5 -12.27 2.81 13.85
N GLY A 6 -11.93 2.99 12.58
CA GLY A 6 -10.92 3.93 12.13
C GLY A 6 -9.51 3.58 12.61
N ASP A 7 -8.68 4.58 12.81
CA ASP A 7 -7.27 4.41 13.20
C ASP A 7 -7.11 3.67 14.53
N ALA A 8 -8.05 3.85 15.47
CA ALA A 8 -8.06 3.11 16.72
C ALA A 8 -8.21 1.58 16.53
N ALA A 9 -8.80 1.16 15.42
CA ALA A 9 -8.91 -0.25 15.02
C ALA A 9 -7.78 -0.69 14.08
N GLY A 10 -6.76 0.15 13.86
CA GLY A 10 -5.67 -0.12 12.92
C GLY A 10 -6.10 -0.01 11.45
N MET A 11 -7.18 0.73 11.14
CA MET A 11 -7.67 0.92 9.77
C MET A 11 -6.83 1.98 9.04
N CYS A 12 -5.54 1.71 8.93
CA CYS A 12 -4.58 2.54 8.23
C CYS A 12 -3.57 1.67 7.51
N MET A 13 -3.19 2.05 6.29
CA MET A 13 -2.27 1.28 5.45
C MET A 13 -1.29 2.21 4.74
N ASN A 14 0.01 1.93 4.88
CA ASN A 14 1.07 2.59 4.15
C ASN A 14 1.45 1.78 2.90
N LEU A 15 1.23 2.34 1.72
CA LEU A 15 1.56 1.72 0.43
C LEU A 15 2.96 2.15 -0.10
N GLY A 16 3.71 2.94 0.68
CA GLY A 16 5.02 3.45 0.29
C GLY A 16 4.98 4.76 -0.51
N PHE A 17 4.01 4.91 -1.38
CA PHE A 17 3.78 6.13 -2.19
C PHE A 17 2.55 6.92 -1.73
N THR A 18 1.68 6.31 -0.94
CA THR A 18 0.50 6.96 -0.34
C THR A 18 0.12 6.25 0.95
N ILE A 19 -0.57 6.98 1.83
CA ILE A 19 -1.16 6.44 3.05
C ILE A 19 -2.67 6.43 2.87
N ARG A 20 -3.28 5.26 3.05
CA ARG A 20 -4.72 5.08 3.07
C ARG A 20 -5.18 4.94 4.52
N GLY A 21 -6.05 5.79 4.96
CA GLY A 21 -6.64 5.75 6.32
C GLY A 21 -8.07 6.26 6.29
N MET A 22 -8.33 7.39 5.63
CA MET A 22 -9.64 8.02 5.59
C MET A 22 -10.72 7.11 4.98
N ASP A 23 -10.45 6.52 3.83
CA ASP A 23 -11.37 5.61 3.15
C ASP A 23 -11.63 4.34 3.97
N LEU A 24 -10.59 3.78 4.59
CA LEU A 24 -10.72 2.61 5.48
C LEU A 24 -11.48 2.96 6.76
N ALA A 25 -11.25 4.15 7.33
CA ALA A 25 -11.95 4.63 8.51
C ALA A 25 -13.45 4.85 8.23
N VAL A 26 -13.80 5.45 7.08
CA VAL A 26 -15.19 5.63 6.65
C VAL A 26 -15.88 4.27 6.45
N ALA A 27 -15.24 3.32 5.77
CA ALA A 27 -15.79 1.99 5.57
C ALA A 27 -15.98 1.23 6.89
N ALA A 28 -15.04 1.37 7.83
CA ALA A 28 -15.19 0.80 9.17
C ALA A 28 -16.32 1.46 9.97
N GLY A 29 -16.49 2.78 9.84
CA GLY A 29 -17.61 3.52 10.43
C GLY A 29 -18.96 3.07 9.87
N GLU A 30 -19.06 2.85 8.57
CA GLU A 30 -20.26 2.29 7.93
C GLU A 30 -20.59 0.90 8.43
N ALA A 31 -19.58 0.02 8.55
CA ALA A 31 -19.74 -1.31 9.11
C ALA A 31 -20.23 -1.27 10.57
N ALA A 32 -19.68 -0.37 11.37
CA ALA A 32 -20.11 -0.15 12.75
C ALA A 32 -21.56 0.34 12.81
N ALA A 33 -21.93 1.32 11.99
CA ALA A 33 -23.29 1.86 11.94
C ALA A 33 -24.32 0.80 11.57
N LYS A 34 -24.06 0.00 10.54
CA LYS A 34 -24.94 -1.13 10.14
C LYS A 34 -25.13 -2.12 11.29
N THR A 35 -24.05 -2.44 11.99
CA THR A 35 -24.09 -3.37 13.13
C THR A 35 -24.90 -2.79 14.28
N VAL A 36 -24.68 -1.52 14.65
CA VAL A 36 -25.41 -0.87 15.75
C VAL A 36 -26.91 -0.77 15.43
N LEU A 37 -27.27 -0.39 14.19
CA LEU A 37 -28.67 -0.33 13.78
C LEU A 37 -29.37 -1.70 13.89
N CYS A 38 -28.66 -2.78 13.56
CA CYS A 38 -29.18 -4.13 13.74
C CYS A 38 -29.32 -4.50 15.22
N ALA A 39 -28.30 -4.21 16.02
CA ALA A 39 -28.32 -4.45 17.47
C ALA A 39 -29.44 -3.66 18.18
N MET A 40 -29.71 -2.42 17.76
CA MET A 40 -30.82 -1.61 18.27
C MET A 40 -32.19 -2.26 17.97
N LYS A 41 -32.40 -2.76 16.75
CA LYS A 41 -33.65 -3.41 16.35
C LYS A 41 -33.89 -4.70 17.16
N ASN A 42 -32.84 -5.43 17.47
CA ASN A 42 -32.91 -6.69 18.17
C ASN A 42 -32.78 -6.53 19.70
N HIS A 43 -32.56 -5.30 20.20
CA HIS A 43 -32.27 -5.01 21.61
C HIS A 43 -31.12 -5.86 22.17
N ASP A 44 -30.13 -6.23 21.29
CA ASP A 44 -28.98 -7.07 21.65
C ASP A 44 -27.66 -6.37 21.36
N PHE A 45 -27.03 -5.84 22.41
CA PHE A 45 -25.68 -5.25 22.38
C PHE A 45 -24.62 -6.19 22.99
N SER A 46 -24.95 -7.46 23.13
CA SER A 46 -23.99 -8.49 23.55
C SER A 46 -22.90 -8.70 22.50
N ARG A 47 -21.91 -9.51 22.85
CA ARG A 47 -20.87 -9.94 21.92
C ARG A 47 -21.46 -10.64 20.68
N GLN A 48 -22.56 -11.37 20.85
CA GLN A 48 -23.25 -12.06 19.75
C GLN A 48 -24.00 -11.07 18.86
N GLY A 49 -24.76 -10.14 19.44
CA GLY A 49 -25.48 -9.10 18.68
C GLY A 49 -24.55 -8.18 17.88
N LEU A 50 -23.33 -7.98 18.36
CA LEU A 50 -22.32 -7.16 17.66
C LEU A 50 -21.38 -7.97 16.75
N ALA A 51 -21.51 -9.29 16.66
CA ALA A 51 -20.61 -10.15 15.88
C ALA A 51 -20.63 -9.85 14.36
N ALA A 52 -21.75 -9.36 13.85
CA ALA A 52 -21.88 -8.95 12.44
C ALA A 52 -20.87 -7.86 12.03
N TYR A 53 -20.37 -7.05 12.97
CA TYR A 53 -19.34 -6.07 12.71
C TYR A 53 -18.09 -6.70 12.08
N ARG A 54 -17.62 -7.80 12.63
CA ARG A 54 -16.47 -8.52 12.10
C ARG A 54 -16.71 -8.98 10.65
N GLN A 55 -17.91 -9.48 10.34
CA GLN A 55 -18.25 -9.91 8.98
C GLN A 55 -18.26 -8.73 8.01
N HIS A 56 -18.81 -7.58 8.40
CA HIS A 56 -18.81 -6.38 7.59
C HIS A 56 -17.38 -5.87 7.32
N LEU A 57 -16.49 -5.93 8.32
CA LEU A 57 -15.08 -5.58 8.13
C LEU A 57 -14.37 -6.56 7.20
N ASP A 58 -14.56 -7.85 7.37
CA ASP A 58 -13.91 -8.91 6.59
C ASP A 58 -14.32 -8.88 5.11
N ASN A 59 -15.57 -8.54 4.83
CA ASN A 59 -16.10 -8.42 3.47
C ASN A 59 -15.83 -7.04 2.82
N GLY A 60 -15.35 -6.08 3.59
CA GLY A 60 -15.04 -4.71 3.17
C GLY A 60 -13.56 -4.36 3.37
N PRO A 61 -13.26 -3.42 4.28
CA PRO A 61 -11.93 -2.82 4.40
C PRO A 61 -10.82 -3.83 4.73
N MET A 62 -11.12 -4.89 5.49
CA MET A 62 -10.12 -5.92 5.82
C MET A 62 -9.72 -6.77 4.61
N ARG A 63 -10.60 -6.94 3.63
CA ARG A 63 -10.26 -7.63 2.37
C ARG A 63 -9.21 -6.84 1.61
N ASP A 64 -9.39 -5.53 1.48
CA ASP A 64 -8.43 -4.65 0.81
C ASP A 64 -7.08 -4.67 1.53
N MET A 65 -7.09 -4.56 2.85
CA MET A 65 -5.86 -4.60 3.64
C MET A 65 -5.09 -5.92 3.48
N ARG A 66 -5.81 -7.05 3.35
CA ARG A 66 -5.18 -8.37 3.16
C ARG A 66 -4.43 -8.50 1.83
N MET A 67 -4.85 -7.79 0.79
CA MET A 67 -4.14 -7.78 -0.49
C MET A 67 -2.70 -7.26 -0.36
N TYR A 68 -2.45 -6.39 0.62
CA TYR A 68 -1.16 -5.74 0.82
C TYR A 68 -0.39 -6.25 2.04
N GLN A 69 -0.75 -7.42 2.61
CA GLN A 69 -0.10 -7.94 3.82
C GLN A 69 1.42 -8.13 3.68
N ARG A 70 1.91 -8.39 2.47
CA ARG A 70 3.34 -8.60 2.19
C ARG A 70 4.08 -7.31 1.86
N LEU A 71 3.36 -6.21 1.66
CA LEU A 71 3.96 -4.94 1.26
C LEU A 71 4.96 -4.38 2.28
N PRO A 72 4.73 -4.44 3.61
CA PRO A 72 5.72 -3.98 4.58
C PRO A 72 7.08 -4.64 4.40
N ALA A 73 7.14 -5.96 4.23
CA ALA A 73 8.39 -6.69 4.02
C ALA A 73 9.12 -6.31 2.71
N PHE A 74 8.39 -5.80 1.72
CA PHE A 74 8.97 -5.25 0.50
C PHE A 74 9.50 -3.82 0.73
N LEU A 75 8.75 -2.99 1.45
CA LEU A 75 9.13 -1.61 1.78
C LEU A 75 10.32 -1.53 2.75
N ASP A 76 10.52 -2.55 3.59
CA ASP A 76 11.68 -2.66 4.49
C ASP A 76 13.03 -2.85 3.74
N ASN A 77 12.98 -3.04 2.41
CA ASN A 77 14.19 -3.11 1.62
C ASN A 77 14.87 -1.72 1.53
N PRO A 78 16.10 -1.53 2.08
CA PRO A 78 16.76 -0.23 2.13
C PRO A 78 16.94 0.42 0.75
N ARG A 79 17.01 -0.38 -0.32
CA ARG A 79 17.15 0.12 -1.70
C ARG A 79 15.91 0.87 -2.19
N MET A 80 14.73 0.61 -1.62
CA MET A 80 13.49 1.29 -1.97
C MET A 80 13.55 2.80 -1.70
N PHE A 81 14.25 3.19 -0.63
CA PHE A 81 14.35 4.59 -0.22
C PHE A 81 15.73 5.21 -0.46
N SER A 82 16.65 4.48 -1.12
CA SER A 82 17.98 4.98 -1.46
C SER A 82 18.27 4.81 -2.96
N ARG A 83 18.61 3.61 -3.39
CA ARG A 83 19.12 3.33 -4.74
C ARG A 83 18.08 3.49 -5.84
N TYR A 84 16.82 3.11 -5.58
CA TYR A 84 15.76 3.23 -6.59
C TYR A 84 15.33 4.67 -6.83
N PRO A 85 15.16 5.54 -5.83
CA PRO A 85 14.95 6.96 -6.05
C PRO A 85 16.11 7.62 -6.80
N GLU A 86 17.37 7.33 -6.43
CA GLU A 86 18.55 7.82 -7.15
C GLU A 86 18.54 7.40 -8.62
N MET A 87 18.20 6.14 -8.89
CA MET A 87 18.07 5.62 -10.25
C MET A 87 16.99 6.35 -11.03
N ALA A 88 15.79 6.50 -10.44
CA ALA A 88 14.66 7.16 -11.07
C ALA A 88 14.97 8.63 -11.40
N VAL A 89 15.51 9.38 -10.44
CA VAL A 89 15.91 10.78 -10.64
C VAL A 89 17.02 10.89 -11.70
N GLY A 90 18.00 9.98 -11.66
CA GLY A 90 19.08 9.96 -12.66
C GLY A 90 18.54 9.70 -14.08
N ILE A 91 17.63 8.76 -14.24
CA ILE A 91 16.98 8.48 -15.53
C ILE A 91 16.17 9.70 -15.99
N ALA A 92 15.33 10.26 -15.11
CA ALA A 92 14.53 11.44 -15.44
C ALA A 92 15.41 12.62 -15.86
N ARG A 93 16.47 12.89 -15.12
CA ARG A 93 17.44 13.95 -15.48
C ARG A 93 18.03 13.72 -16.87
N ASP A 94 18.53 12.51 -17.15
CA ASP A 94 19.09 12.18 -18.46
C ASP A 94 18.10 12.27 -19.61
N LEU A 95 16.81 12.01 -19.36
CA LEU A 95 15.76 12.08 -20.38
C LEU A 95 15.32 13.50 -20.69
N PHE A 96 15.26 14.36 -19.67
CA PHE A 96 14.71 15.71 -19.79
C PHE A 96 15.79 16.81 -19.91
N THR A 97 17.10 16.46 -19.81
CA THR A 97 18.16 17.45 -20.05
C THR A 97 18.41 17.59 -21.55
N VAL A 98 18.32 18.82 -22.03
CA VAL A 98 18.66 19.22 -23.40
C VAL A 98 19.90 20.13 -23.33
N ASP A 99 21.06 19.59 -23.72
CA ASP A 99 22.36 20.27 -23.61
C ASP A 99 23.06 20.46 -24.97
N GLY A 100 22.32 20.18 -26.06
CA GLY A 100 22.88 20.29 -27.42
C GLY A 100 23.78 19.11 -27.84
N SER A 101 23.98 18.10 -26.98
CA SER A 101 24.74 16.92 -27.32
C SER A 101 24.00 16.00 -28.29
N ALA A 102 24.72 15.13 -28.98
CA ALA A 102 24.11 14.15 -29.87
C ALA A 102 23.14 13.21 -29.10
N PRO A 103 21.95 12.87 -29.64
CA PRO A 103 20.96 12.07 -28.98
C PRO A 103 21.47 10.67 -28.64
N VAL A 104 21.35 10.28 -27.38
CA VAL A 104 21.69 8.95 -26.89
C VAL A 104 20.41 8.12 -26.75
N PRO A 105 20.35 6.88 -27.28
CA PRO A 105 19.17 6.03 -27.16
C PRO A 105 18.75 5.85 -25.70
N MET A 106 17.44 5.98 -25.42
CA MET A 106 16.83 5.86 -24.09
C MET A 106 17.30 4.60 -23.34
N ARG A 107 17.34 3.46 -24.04
CA ARG A 107 17.81 2.19 -23.45
C ARG A 107 19.21 2.28 -22.85
N LYS A 108 20.14 3.03 -23.47
CA LYS A 108 21.50 3.22 -22.95
C LYS A 108 21.50 4.08 -21.70
N LYS A 109 20.66 5.12 -21.66
CA LYS A 109 20.48 5.98 -20.49
C LYS A 109 19.94 5.18 -19.30
N ILE A 110 18.87 4.40 -19.51
CA ILE A 110 18.26 3.54 -18.47
C ILE A 110 19.26 2.49 -17.96
N LEU A 111 19.92 1.76 -18.88
CA LEU A 111 20.89 0.73 -18.51
C LEU A 111 22.07 1.28 -17.68
N ARG A 112 22.51 2.50 -17.95
CA ARG A 112 23.59 3.15 -17.18
C ARG A 112 23.20 3.28 -15.71
N HIS A 113 21.99 3.72 -15.41
CA HIS A 113 21.50 3.86 -14.04
C HIS A 113 21.14 2.52 -13.40
N ALA A 114 20.55 1.60 -14.15
CA ALA A 114 20.24 0.26 -13.69
C ALA A 114 21.48 -0.53 -13.25
N LYS A 115 22.60 -0.38 -13.96
CA LYS A 115 23.88 -1.00 -13.59
C LYS A 115 24.41 -0.52 -12.23
N LYS A 116 24.13 0.73 -11.83
CA LYS A 116 24.55 1.25 -10.50
C LYS A 116 23.79 0.57 -9.34
N VAL A 117 22.56 0.14 -9.56
CA VAL A 117 21.78 -0.61 -8.58
C VAL A 117 22.20 -2.08 -8.55
N GLY A 118 22.64 -2.61 -9.68
CA GLY A 118 23.01 -4.01 -9.89
C GLY A 118 21.86 -4.83 -10.46
N PHE A 119 22.10 -5.50 -11.57
CA PHE A 119 21.10 -6.29 -12.30
C PHE A 119 20.46 -7.39 -11.44
N ILE A 120 21.28 -8.08 -10.63
CA ILE A 120 20.81 -9.16 -9.75
C ILE A 120 19.87 -8.61 -8.68
N ASN A 121 20.18 -7.43 -8.13
CA ASN A 121 19.32 -6.77 -7.14
C ASN A 121 17.98 -6.36 -7.76
N LEU A 122 18.02 -5.77 -8.96
CA LEU A 122 16.81 -5.38 -9.69
C LEU A 122 15.92 -6.59 -9.99
N MET A 123 16.50 -7.71 -10.44
CA MET A 123 15.73 -8.94 -10.68
C MET A 123 15.12 -9.49 -9.39
N LYS A 124 15.91 -9.65 -8.33
CA LYS A 124 15.42 -10.17 -7.05
C LYS A 124 14.31 -9.29 -6.46
N ASP A 125 14.51 -7.99 -6.48
CA ASP A 125 13.55 -7.05 -5.90
C ASP A 125 12.32 -6.91 -6.80
N GLY A 126 12.47 -7.03 -8.13
CA GLY A 126 11.36 -7.06 -9.08
C GLY A 126 10.47 -8.30 -8.90
N ILE A 127 11.06 -9.48 -8.73
CA ILE A 127 10.32 -10.71 -8.43
C ILE A 127 9.58 -10.59 -7.09
N LYS A 128 10.27 -10.09 -6.05
CA LYS A 128 9.65 -9.81 -4.75
C LYS A 128 8.48 -8.82 -4.88
N GLY A 129 8.67 -7.74 -5.61
CA GLY A 129 7.62 -6.73 -5.83
C GLY A 129 6.41 -7.33 -6.55
N ALA A 130 6.63 -8.12 -7.60
CA ALA A 130 5.55 -8.79 -8.33
C ALA A 130 4.78 -9.82 -7.48
N SER A 131 5.39 -10.39 -6.45
CA SER A 131 4.75 -11.34 -5.54
C SER A 131 3.95 -10.69 -4.41
N VAL A 132 4.03 -9.37 -4.28
CA VAL A 132 3.39 -8.55 -3.24
C VAL A 132 2.12 -7.88 -3.75
N LEU A 133 2.05 -7.63 -5.06
CA LEU A 133 0.90 -7.07 -5.78
C LEU A 133 0.02 -8.18 -6.34
#